data_3352105242765b92ff17d89b03bffd2d
#
_entry.id   3352105242765b92ff17d89b03bffd2d
#
_cell.length_a   1.000
_cell.length_b   1.000
_cell.length_c   1.000
_cell.angle_alpha   90.00
_cell.angle_beta   90.00
_cell.angle_gamma   90.00
#
_symmetry.space_group_name_H-M   'P 1'
#
loop_
_entity.id
_entity.type
_entity.pdbx_description
1 polymer ?
#
loop_
_entity_poly.entity_id
_entity_poly.type
_entity_poly.pdbx_seq_one_letter_code
_entity_poly.pdbx_strand_id
1 'polypeptide(L)'
;ARIDCDEEGEVYRFFHEVNSLAAILNAHIEQERRSKQFLKNTISDISHQLKTPLAALNIYNGLLQDETADMPEIQEFALLSEKELDRIDTLVQNLLKITKLDAGSIVLEKKPENVAEMMKDVELHFAYRVEQEQKELLLSGREDVLLCCDRDWMLETVDNIVKNALDHTENGDTVEIKWQKSASMVQIQIKDNGCGIHPEDIHHIF
;
A
#
# COMPACT_ATOMS: atom_id res chain seq x y z
N ALA A 1 12.85 -28.40 -64.10
CA ALA A 1 12.00 -27.78 -63.08
C ALA A 1 12.53 -26.38 -62.81
N ARG A 2 11.81 -25.35 -63.25
CA ARG A 2 12.09 -23.94 -62.84
C ARG A 2 11.51 -23.79 -61.45
N ILE A 3 12.37 -23.49 -60.48
CA ILE A 3 11.98 -23.01 -59.18
C ILE A 3 11.56 -21.55 -59.40
N ASP A 4 10.30 -21.22 -59.16
CA ASP A 4 9.82 -19.85 -59.22
C ASP A 4 10.55 -19.01 -58.14
N CYS A 5 11.20 -17.92 -58.56
CA CYS A 5 11.94 -17.01 -57.70
C CYS A 5 11.05 -16.14 -56.78
N ASP A 6 9.75 -16.40 -56.72
CA ASP A 6 8.80 -15.63 -55.91
C ASP A 6 8.82 -16.03 -54.41
N GLU A 7 9.17 -17.27 -54.07
CA GLU A 7 9.20 -17.75 -52.70
C GLU A 7 10.32 -17.09 -51.87
N GLU A 8 11.48 -16.78 -52.44
CA GLU A 8 12.56 -16.04 -51.76
C GLU A 8 12.15 -14.58 -51.44
N GLY A 9 11.34 -13.97 -52.30
CA GLY A 9 10.80 -12.63 -52.12
C GLY A 9 9.78 -12.55 -50.98
N GLU A 10 8.93 -13.55 -50.82
CA GLU A 10 7.93 -13.60 -49.73
C GLU A 10 8.57 -13.83 -48.37
N VAL A 11 9.58 -14.71 -48.27
CA VAL A 11 10.32 -14.95 -47.04
C VAL A 11 11.08 -13.69 -46.62
N TYR A 12 11.68 -12.97 -47.56
CA TYR A 12 12.38 -11.71 -47.27
C TYR A 12 11.41 -10.61 -46.76
N ARG A 13 10.23 -10.51 -47.38
CA ARG A 13 9.16 -9.59 -46.95
C ARG A 13 8.69 -9.94 -45.54
N PHE A 14 8.48 -11.22 -45.24
CA PHE A 14 8.09 -11.70 -43.93
C PHE A 14 9.14 -11.30 -42.87
N PHE A 15 10.42 -11.54 -43.10
CA PHE A 15 11.47 -11.12 -42.17
C PHE A 15 11.56 -9.60 -42.01
N HIS A 16 11.32 -8.85 -43.08
CA HIS A 16 11.31 -7.37 -43.01
C HIS A 16 10.11 -6.88 -42.15
N GLU A 17 8.94 -7.45 -42.32
CA GLU A 17 7.76 -7.14 -41.51
C GLU A 17 7.95 -7.52 -40.04
N VAL A 18 8.53 -8.70 -39.74
CA VAL A 18 8.84 -9.11 -38.36
C VAL A 18 9.86 -8.15 -37.72
N ASN A 19 10.90 -7.78 -38.43
CA ASN A 19 11.89 -6.83 -37.91
C ASN A 19 11.30 -5.43 -37.70
N SER A 20 10.42 -4.99 -38.58
CA SER A 20 9.69 -3.71 -38.44
C SER A 20 8.77 -3.76 -37.21
N LEU A 21 8.02 -4.85 -37.04
CA LEU A 21 7.17 -5.04 -35.88
C LEU A 21 7.98 -5.06 -34.58
N ALA A 22 9.12 -5.76 -34.56
CA ALA A 22 10.02 -5.78 -33.41
C ALA A 22 10.59 -4.39 -33.09
N ALA A 23 10.93 -3.61 -34.12
CA ALA A 23 11.41 -2.23 -33.92
C ALA A 23 10.32 -1.32 -33.34
N ILE A 24 9.07 -1.42 -33.84
CA ILE A 24 7.92 -0.67 -33.33
C ILE A 24 7.64 -1.08 -31.88
N LEU A 25 7.63 -2.37 -31.58
CA LEU A 25 7.41 -2.89 -30.22
C LEU A 25 8.46 -2.39 -29.25
N ASN A 26 9.74 -2.44 -29.64
CA ASN A 26 10.84 -1.94 -28.82
C ASN A 26 10.74 -0.43 -28.58
N ALA A 27 10.33 0.35 -29.58
CA ALA A 27 10.10 1.77 -29.44
C ALA A 27 8.95 2.08 -28.47
N HIS A 28 7.86 1.32 -28.53
CA HIS A 28 6.73 1.43 -27.60
C HIS A 28 7.14 1.09 -26.15
N ILE A 29 7.87 -0.01 -25.97
CA ILE A 29 8.38 -0.43 -24.64
C ILE A 29 9.27 0.67 -24.05
N GLU A 30 10.15 1.23 -24.84
CA GLU A 30 11.07 2.29 -24.39
C GLU A 30 10.31 3.60 -24.07
N GLN A 31 9.29 3.94 -24.87
CA GLN A 31 8.43 5.10 -24.60
C GLN A 31 7.63 4.92 -23.30
N GLU A 32 7.06 3.73 -23.08
CA GLU A 32 6.33 3.41 -21.85
C GLU A 32 7.26 3.48 -20.63
N ARG A 33 8.47 2.94 -20.75
CA ARG A 33 9.48 3.00 -19.69
C ARG A 33 9.86 4.43 -19.34
N ARG A 34 10.06 5.29 -20.35
CA ARG A 34 10.35 6.73 -20.13
C ARG A 34 9.20 7.45 -19.48
N SER A 35 7.97 7.18 -19.91
CA SER A 35 6.76 7.76 -19.31
C SER A 35 6.61 7.36 -17.85
N LYS A 36 6.80 6.08 -17.51
CA LYS A 36 6.78 5.59 -16.13
C LYS A 36 7.87 6.26 -15.27
N GLN A 37 9.09 6.38 -15.81
CA GLN A 37 10.20 7.02 -15.08
C GLN A 37 9.95 8.52 -14.85
N PHE A 38 9.40 9.22 -15.84
CA PHE A 38 9.01 10.62 -15.71
C PHE A 38 7.93 10.80 -14.64
N LEU A 39 6.88 9.99 -14.68
CA LEU A 39 5.80 10.03 -13.69
C LEU A 39 6.34 9.80 -12.27
N LYS A 40 7.20 8.80 -12.11
CA LYS A 40 7.88 8.52 -10.83
C LYS A 40 8.63 9.73 -10.29
N ASN A 41 9.48 10.34 -11.11
CA ASN A 41 10.29 11.48 -10.69
C ASN A 41 9.37 12.66 -10.30
N THR A 42 8.36 12.93 -11.12
CA THR A 42 7.39 14.01 -10.87
C THR A 42 6.64 13.81 -9.56
N ILE A 43 6.15 12.60 -9.27
CA ILE A 43 5.43 12.32 -8.03
C ILE A 43 6.38 12.39 -6.82
N SER A 44 7.61 11.90 -6.96
CA SER A 44 8.62 12.03 -5.91
C SER A 44 8.89 13.50 -5.57
N ASP A 45 9.07 14.34 -6.61
CA ASP A 45 9.32 15.78 -6.44
C ASP A 45 8.14 16.49 -5.78
N ILE A 46 6.91 16.23 -6.26
CA ILE A 46 5.68 16.79 -5.67
C ILE A 46 5.56 16.38 -4.20
N SER A 47 5.81 15.12 -3.88
CA SER A 47 5.69 14.65 -2.50
C SER A 47 6.73 15.29 -1.57
N HIS A 48 7.95 15.46 -2.03
CA HIS A 48 8.96 16.21 -1.27
C HIS A 48 8.57 17.67 -1.08
N GLN A 49 7.99 18.31 -2.10
CA GLN A 49 7.51 19.69 -2.04
C GLN A 49 6.26 19.85 -1.15
N LEU A 50 5.42 18.82 -1.01
CA LEU A 50 4.27 18.84 -0.12
C LEU A 50 4.65 18.58 1.34
N LYS A 51 5.64 17.75 1.60
CA LYS A 51 6.07 17.42 2.97
C LYS A 51 6.54 18.64 3.76
N THR A 52 7.22 19.58 3.11
CA THR A 52 7.75 20.79 3.76
C THR A 52 6.64 21.74 4.25
N PRO A 53 5.64 22.14 3.42
CA PRO A 53 4.55 23.00 3.91
C PRO A 53 3.64 22.27 4.92
N LEU A 54 3.45 20.94 4.80
CA LEU A 54 2.70 20.16 5.78
C LEU A 54 3.40 20.18 7.16
N ALA A 55 4.72 19.99 7.20
CA ALA A 55 5.47 20.09 8.45
C ALA A 55 5.34 21.49 9.09
N ALA A 56 5.35 22.54 8.27
CA ALA A 56 5.15 23.92 8.77
C ALA A 56 3.73 24.11 9.31
N LEU A 57 2.70 23.60 8.61
CA LEU A 57 1.31 23.67 9.07
C LEU A 57 1.09 22.90 10.38
N ASN A 58 1.71 21.74 10.54
CA ASN A 58 1.66 20.98 11.80
C ASN A 58 2.28 21.77 12.96
N ILE A 59 3.42 22.45 12.74
CA ILE A 59 4.03 23.33 13.75
C ILE A 59 3.09 24.49 14.10
N TYR A 60 2.49 25.15 13.10
CA TYR A 60 1.57 26.28 13.35
C TYR A 60 0.31 25.81 14.09
N ASN A 61 -0.20 24.62 13.75
CA ASN A 61 -1.35 24.05 14.45
C ASN A 61 -1.03 23.71 15.90
N GLY A 62 0.15 23.16 16.19
CA GLY A 62 0.61 22.91 17.55
C GLY A 62 0.73 24.20 18.37
N LEU A 63 1.30 25.26 17.79
CA LEU A 63 1.37 26.58 18.45
C LEU A 63 -0.02 27.17 18.72
N LEU A 64 -0.97 27.00 17.78
CA LEU A 64 -2.37 27.41 17.98
C LEU A 64 -3.02 26.65 19.13
N GLN A 65 -2.81 25.35 19.24
CA GLN A 65 -3.34 24.53 20.33
C GLN A 65 -2.80 25.01 21.70
N ASP A 66 -1.50 25.29 21.76
CA ASP A 66 -0.85 25.77 23.00
C ASP A 66 -1.35 27.16 23.42
N GLU A 67 -1.48 28.10 22.46
CA GLU A 67 -1.94 29.47 22.74
C GLU A 67 -3.45 29.59 23.03
N THR A 68 -4.24 28.63 22.57
CA THR A 68 -5.71 28.66 22.70
C THR A 68 -6.27 27.63 23.69
N ALA A 69 -5.42 27.12 24.59
CA ALA A 69 -5.82 26.13 25.59
C ALA A 69 -7.05 26.56 26.43
N ASP A 70 -7.22 27.87 26.63
CA ASP A 70 -8.35 28.46 27.36
C ASP A 70 -9.55 28.82 26.47
N MET A 71 -9.51 28.52 25.16
CA MET A 71 -10.55 28.85 24.17
C MET A 71 -11.12 27.55 23.54
N PRO A 72 -12.11 26.89 24.13
CA PRO A 72 -12.56 25.56 23.73
C PRO A 72 -12.98 25.44 22.26
N GLU A 73 -13.65 26.48 21.73
CA GLU A 73 -14.10 26.49 20.32
C GLU A 73 -12.92 26.51 19.34
N ILE A 74 -11.86 27.28 19.63
CA ILE A 74 -10.66 27.36 18.78
C ILE A 74 -9.83 26.09 18.90
N GLN A 75 -9.77 25.52 20.10
CA GLN A 75 -9.07 24.26 20.35
C GLN A 75 -9.69 23.10 19.59
N GLU A 76 -11.06 23.05 19.50
CA GLU A 76 -11.75 22.06 18.68
C GLU A 76 -11.36 22.18 17.18
N PHE A 77 -11.34 23.40 16.64
CA PHE A 77 -10.90 23.63 15.26
C PHE A 77 -9.44 23.24 15.02
N ALA A 78 -8.57 23.52 15.98
CA ALA A 78 -7.17 23.14 15.88
C ALA A 78 -6.99 21.61 15.87
N LEU A 79 -7.73 20.88 16.71
CA LEU A 79 -7.74 19.41 16.72
C LEU A 79 -8.30 18.81 15.42
N LEU A 80 -9.35 19.42 14.85
CA LEU A 80 -9.87 18.99 13.55
C LEU A 80 -8.85 19.25 12.44
N SER A 81 -8.13 20.39 12.48
CA SER A 81 -7.09 20.71 11.52
C SER A 81 -5.91 19.73 11.61
N GLU A 82 -5.52 19.31 12.80
CA GLU A 82 -4.48 18.29 13.01
C GLU A 82 -4.85 16.98 12.33
N LYS A 83 -6.09 16.50 12.53
CA LYS A 83 -6.57 15.28 11.88
C LYS A 83 -6.52 15.35 10.35
N GLU A 84 -6.89 16.50 9.77
CA GLU A 84 -6.84 16.65 8.31
C GLU A 84 -5.38 16.76 7.81
N LEU A 85 -4.48 17.39 8.55
CA LEU A 85 -3.05 17.44 8.24
C LEU A 85 -2.42 16.05 8.26
N ASP A 86 -2.71 15.24 9.27
CA ASP A 86 -2.25 13.85 9.38
C ASP A 86 -2.79 12.99 8.23
N ARG A 87 -4.05 13.23 7.84
CA ARG A 87 -4.67 12.58 6.69
C ARG A 87 -3.93 12.91 5.39
N ILE A 88 -3.60 14.19 5.17
CA ILE A 88 -2.88 14.63 3.97
C ILE A 88 -1.46 14.04 3.96
N ASP A 89 -0.74 14.04 5.10
CA ASP A 89 0.59 13.42 5.19
C ASP A 89 0.53 11.93 4.84
N THR A 90 -0.45 11.21 5.35
CA THR A 90 -0.69 9.80 5.04
C THR A 90 -0.93 9.58 3.54
N LEU A 91 -1.75 10.41 2.89
CA LEU A 91 -2.01 10.32 1.45
C LEU A 91 -0.75 10.57 0.62
N VAL A 92 0.06 11.56 0.99
CA VAL A 92 1.34 11.87 0.34
C VAL A 92 2.32 10.72 0.47
N GLN A 93 2.44 10.12 1.67
CA GLN A 93 3.30 8.96 1.91
C GLN A 93 2.85 7.74 1.09
N ASN A 94 1.56 7.47 1.04
CA ASN A 94 1.00 6.36 0.25
C ASN A 94 1.24 6.56 -1.25
N LEU A 95 1.08 7.78 -1.76
CA LEU A 95 1.37 8.11 -3.16
C LEU A 95 2.84 7.86 -3.50
N LEU A 96 3.76 8.26 -2.61
CA LEU A 96 5.20 7.97 -2.76
C LEU A 96 5.50 6.48 -2.77
N LYS A 97 4.87 5.70 -1.89
CA LYS A 97 5.05 4.25 -1.82
C LYS A 97 4.59 3.56 -3.11
N ILE A 98 3.38 3.90 -3.59
CA ILE A 98 2.83 3.37 -4.84
C ILE A 98 3.79 3.64 -6.01
N THR A 99 4.26 4.88 -6.15
CA THR A 99 5.17 5.23 -7.25
C THR A 99 6.52 4.53 -7.18
N LYS A 100 7.06 4.30 -5.99
CA LYS A 100 8.30 3.52 -5.81
C LYS A 100 8.08 2.03 -6.14
N LEU A 101 6.92 1.47 -5.82
CA LEU A 101 6.53 0.10 -6.16
C LEU A 101 6.40 -0.08 -7.68
N ASP A 102 5.59 0.76 -8.34
CA ASP A 102 5.35 0.70 -9.78
C ASP A 102 6.62 0.87 -10.61
N ALA A 103 7.56 1.66 -10.11
CA ALA A 103 8.84 1.87 -10.78
C ALA A 103 9.84 0.73 -10.56
N GLY A 104 9.48 -0.33 -9.82
CA GLY A 104 10.40 -1.42 -9.47
C GLY A 104 11.63 -0.96 -8.68
N SER A 105 11.55 0.21 -8.04
CA SER A 105 12.67 0.82 -7.30
C SER A 105 12.81 0.27 -5.90
N ILE A 106 11.79 -0.44 -5.43
CA ILE A 106 11.81 -1.12 -4.13
C ILE A 106 12.38 -2.51 -4.36
N VAL A 107 13.56 -2.74 -3.86
CA VAL A 107 14.15 -4.07 -3.75
C VAL A 107 13.64 -4.65 -2.44
N LEU A 108 12.64 -5.55 -2.52
CA LEU A 108 12.15 -6.25 -1.34
C LEU A 108 13.22 -7.19 -0.79
N GLU A 109 13.62 -7.00 0.45
CA GLU A 109 14.55 -7.87 1.16
C GLU A 109 13.82 -9.11 1.72
N LYS A 110 13.50 -10.05 0.85
CA LYS A 110 12.78 -11.26 1.24
C LYS A 110 13.66 -12.21 2.04
N LYS A 111 13.26 -12.47 3.29
CA LYS A 111 13.88 -13.42 4.21
C LYS A 111 12.81 -14.38 4.78
N PRO A 112 13.20 -15.57 5.26
CA PRO A 112 12.29 -16.42 6.01
C PRO A 112 11.93 -15.75 7.35
N GLU A 113 10.69 -15.28 7.48
CA GLU A 113 10.19 -14.60 8.66
C GLU A 113 9.14 -15.47 9.37
N ASN A 114 9.09 -15.42 10.70
CA ASN A 114 8.11 -16.15 11.48
C ASN A 114 6.79 -15.36 11.51
N VAL A 115 5.71 -15.99 11.02
CA VAL A 115 4.40 -15.33 10.94
C VAL A 115 3.83 -15.04 12.32
N ALA A 116 3.97 -15.95 13.27
CA ALA A 116 3.45 -15.74 14.62
C ALA A 116 4.13 -14.56 15.34
N GLU A 117 5.44 -14.39 15.15
CA GLU A 117 6.16 -13.23 15.70
C GLU A 117 5.71 -11.93 15.05
N MET A 118 5.53 -11.91 13.72
CA MET A 118 5.01 -10.72 13.02
C MET A 118 3.61 -10.35 13.51
N MET A 119 2.71 -11.32 13.70
CA MET A 119 1.36 -11.04 14.20
C MET A 119 1.33 -10.58 15.66
N LYS A 120 2.28 -11.01 16.49
CA LYS A 120 2.47 -10.46 17.84
C LYS A 120 2.95 -9.01 17.82
N ASP A 121 3.80 -8.63 16.87
CA ASP A 121 4.19 -7.22 16.70
C ASP A 121 2.99 -6.36 16.32
N VAL A 122 2.14 -6.84 15.41
CA VAL A 122 0.88 -6.17 15.04
C VAL A 122 -0.04 -6.02 16.25
N GLU A 123 -0.22 -7.08 17.05
CA GLU A 123 -1.01 -7.02 18.29
C GLU A 123 -0.49 -5.95 19.24
N LEU A 124 0.83 -5.87 19.40
CA LEU A 124 1.48 -4.88 20.27
C LEU A 124 1.27 -3.45 19.75
N HIS A 125 1.33 -3.24 18.43
CA HIS A 125 1.09 -1.93 17.82
C HIS A 125 -0.31 -1.41 18.12
N PHE A 126 -1.32 -2.28 18.12
CA PHE A 126 -2.71 -1.88 18.36
C PHE A 126 -3.17 -2.06 19.81
N ALA A 127 -2.34 -2.59 20.71
CA ALA A 127 -2.74 -2.92 22.09
C ALA A 127 -3.39 -1.75 22.83
N TYR A 128 -2.77 -0.57 22.77
CA TYR A 128 -3.31 0.64 23.42
C TYR A 128 -4.67 1.06 22.82
N ARG A 129 -4.80 1.03 21.50
CA ARG A 129 -6.04 1.39 20.83
C ARG A 129 -7.18 0.41 21.14
N VAL A 130 -6.88 -0.88 21.09
CA VAL A 130 -7.83 -1.96 21.37
C VAL A 130 -8.36 -1.84 22.80
N GLU A 131 -7.48 -1.54 23.77
CA GLU A 131 -7.86 -1.31 25.18
C GLU A 131 -8.73 -0.06 25.33
N GLN A 132 -8.34 1.08 24.73
CA GLN A 132 -9.10 2.34 24.82
C GLN A 132 -10.48 2.24 24.18
N GLU A 133 -10.59 1.55 23.05
CA GLU A 133 -11.84 1.37 22.32
C GLU A 133 -12.66 0.16 22.85
N GLN A 134 -12.17 -0.53 23.91
CA GLN A 134 -12.79 -1.71 24.52
C GLN A 134 -13.14 -2.79 23.48
N LYS A 135 -12.23 -3.05 22.53
CA LYS A 135 -12.34 -4.08 21.50
C LYS A 135 -11.46 -5.27 21.85
N GLU A 136 -11.54 -6.33 21.06
CA GLU A 136 -10.67 -7.49 21.20
C GLU A 136 -9.90 -7.74 19.91
N LEU A 137 -8.60 -8.02 20.01
CA LEU A 137 -7.76 -8.49 18.91
C LEU A 137 -7.29 -9.91 19.23
N LEU A 138 -7.75 -10.89 18.45
CA LEU A 138 -7.47 -12.30 18.68
C LEU A 138 -6.50 -12.83 17.64
N LEU A 139 -5.46 -13.52 18.10
CA LEU A 139 -4.47 -14.17 17.27
C LEU A 139 -4.64 -15.69 17.31
N SER A 140 -4.66 -16.33 16.15
CA SER A 140 -4.74 -17.79 16.06
C SER A 140 -3.96 -18.35 14.87
N GLY A 141 -3.09 -19.32 15.14
CA GLY A 141 -2.30 -19.99 14.11
C GLY A 141 -1.15 -20.80 14.71
N ARG A 142 -0.44 -21.51 13.84
CA ARG A 142 0.72 -22.31 14.29
C ARG A 142 1.94 -21.42 14.48
N GLU A 143 2.73 -21.68 15.52
CA GLU A 143 3.92 -20.88 15.85
C GLU A 143 5.11 -21.13 14.90
N ASP A 144 5.13 -22.27 14.20
CA ASP A 144 6.24 -22.71 13.34
C ASP A 144 6.11 -22.30 11.87
N VAL A 145 5.17 -21.40 11.53
CA VAL A 145 4.93 -20.99 10.14
C VAL A 145 5.95 -19.94 9.71
N LEU A 146 6.77 -20.30 8.71
CA LEU A 146 7.70 -19.39 8.05
C LEU A 146 7.16 -18.93 6.70
N LEU A 147 7.28 -17.61 6.43
CA LEU A 147 6.96 -16.97 5.17
C LEU A 147 8.19 -16.26 4.63
N CYS A 148 8.53 -16.49 3.35
CA CYS A 148 9.59 -15.74 2.70
C CYS A 148 9.06 -14.38 2.21
N CYS A 149 9.25 -13.33 3.01
CA CYS A 149 8.76 -11.98 2.75
C CYS A 149 9.76 -10.93 3.24
N ASP A 150 9.50 -9.70 2.85
CA ASP A 150 10.07 -8.51 3.49
C ASP A 150 9.20 -8.20 4.71
N ARG A 151 9.82 -8.23 5.92
CA ARG A 151 9.11 -8.09 7.19
C ARG A 151 8.37 -6.76 7.31
N ASP A 152 9.05 -5.67 6.99
CA ASP A 152 8.51 -4.32 7.18
C ASP A 152 7.31 -4.09 6.26
N TRP A 153 7.40 -4.51 5.01
CA TRP A 153 6.29 -4.43 4.05
C TRP A 153 5.12 -5.33 4.43
N MET A 154 5.39 -6.49 5.01
CA MET A 154 4.34 -7.40 5.46
C MET A 154 3.62 -6.83 6.69
N LEU A 155 4.37 -6.33 7.68
CA LEU A 155 3.81 -5.69 8.86
C LEU A 155 2.94 -4.48 8.47
N GLU A 156 3.44 -3.60 7.60
CA GLU A 156 2.68 -2.46 7.12
C GLU A 156 1.38 -2.89 6.41
N THR A 157 1.43 -3.96 5.61
CA THR A 157 0.24 -4.48 4.93
C THR A 157 -0.79 -4.99 5.92
N VAL A 158 -0.37 -5.76 6.93
CA VAL A 158 -1.26 -6.31 7.96
C VAL A 158 -1.80 -5.18 8.85
N ASP A 159 -0.95 -4.25 9.27
CA ASP A 159 -1.35 -3.08 10.08
C ASP A 159 -2.45 -2.26 9.38
N ASN A 160 -2.32 -2.01 8.08
CA ASN A 160 -3.33 -1.28 7.32
C ASN A 160 -4.68 -2.01 7.29
N ILE A 161 -4.68 -3.34 7.17
CA ILE A 161 -5.92 -4.13 7.16
C ILE A 161 -6.52 -4.19 8.57
N VAL A 162 -5.71 -4.40 9.60
CA VAL A 162 -6.17 -4.41 11.01
C VAL A 162 -6.71 -3.05 11.42
N LYS A 163 -6.03 -1.95 11.04
CA LYS A 163 -6.51 -0.59 11.24
C LYS A 163 -7.89 -0.39 10.63
N ASN A 164 -8.07 -0.80 9.37
CA ASN A 164 -9.35 -0.70 8.68
C ASN A 164 -10.43 -1.54 9.39
N ALA A 165 -10.14 -2.75 9.83
CA ALA A 165 -11.05 -3.58 10.59
C ALA A 165 -11.47 -2.90 11.92
N LEU A 166 -10.51 -2.31 12.64
CA LEU A 166 -10.78 -1.57 13.87
C LEU A 166 -11.58 -0.29 13.63
N ASP A 167 -11.38 0.41 12.50
CA ASP A 167 -12.12 1.61 12.13
C ASP A 167 -13.61 1.33 11.86
N HIS A 168 -13.96 0.09 11.48
CA HIS A 168 -15.31 -0.36 11.14
C HIS A 168 -15.96 -1.28 12.19
N THR A 169 -15.37 -1.38 13.37
CA THR A 169 -15.89 -2.11 14.54
C THR A 169 -16.26 -1.16 15.65
N GLU A 170 -17.19 -1.59 16.52
CA GLU A 170 -17.67 -0.84 17.67
C GLU A 170 -17.08 -1.39 18.99
N ASN A 171 -17.43 -0.74 20.10
CA ASN A 171 -17.05 -1.19 21.44
C ASN A 171 -17.63 -2.60 21.74
N GLY A 172 -16.77 -3.52 22.17
CA GLY A 172 -17.11 -4.92 22.41
C GLY A 172 -16.95 -5.84 21.20
N ASP A 173 -16.62 -5.26 20.04
CA ASP A 173 -16.35 -6.04 18.83
C ASP A 173 -14.95 -6.69 18.84
N THR A 174 -14.80 -7.66 17.95
CA THR A 174 -13.60 -8.49 17.85
C THR A 174 -13.01 -8.46 16.46
N VAL A 175 -11.70 -8.25 16.36
CA VAL A 175 -10.91 -8.47 15.15
C VAL A 175 -10.07 -9.75 15.35
N GLU A 176 -10.17 -10.68 14.43
CA GLU A 176 -9.45 -11.95 14.49
C GLU A 176 -8.42 -12.05 13.38
N ILE A 177 -7.14 -12.33 13.72
CA ILE A 177 -6.07 -12.63 12.78
C ILE A 177 -5.76 -14.11 12.85
N LYS A 178 -6.00 -14.81 11.75
CA LYS A 178 -5.70 -16.24 11.60
C LYS A 178 -4.61 -16.45 10.55
N TRP A 179 -3.69 -17.39 10.82
CA TRP A 179 -2.76 -17.82 9.79
C TRP A 179 -2.61 -19.33 9.74
N GLN A 180 -2.43 -19.81 8.52
CA GLN A 180 -2.21 -21.24 8.26
C GLN A 180 -1.28 -21.45 7.08
N LYS A 181 -0.56 -22.57 7.09
CA LYS A 181 0.31 -22.99 6.00
C LYS A 181 -0.29 -24.22 5.32
N SER A 182 -0.45 -24.14 4.01
CA SER A 182 -0.72 -25.27 3.13
C SER A 182 0.55 -25.74 2.42
N ALA A 183 0.44 -26.73 1.55
CA ALA A 183 1.59 -27.25 0.79
C ALA A 183 2.26 -26.18 -0.09
N SER A 184 1.52 -25.20 -0.60
CA SER A 184 2.00 -24.22 -1.59
C SER A 184 1.91 -22.77 -1.15
N MET A 185 1.21 -22.45 -0.06
CA MET A 185 0.99 -21.06 0.36
C MET A 185 0.85 -20.92 1.87
N VAL A 186 1.14 -19.73 2.37
CA VAL A 186 0.75 -19.25 3.69
C VAL A 186 -0.42 -18.32 3.50
N GLN A 187 -1.50 -18.54 4.23
CA GLN A 187 -2.68 -17.69 4.25
C GLN A 187 -2.72 -16.95 5.58
N ILE A 188 -2.87 -15.62 5.52
CA ILE A 188 -3.17 -14.76 6.66
C ILE A 188 -4.57 -14.22 6.39
N GLN A 189 -5.49 -14.41 7.33
CA GLN A 189 -6.88 -13.97 7.26
C GLN A 189 -7.13 -13.02 8.42
N ILE A 190 -7.67 -11.85 8.11
CA ILE A 190 -8.13 -10.87 9.09
C ILE A 190 -9.64 -10.78 8.94
N LYS A 191 -10.35 -10.92 10.04
CA LYS A 191 -11.81 -10.93 10.10
C LYS A 191 -12.28 -10.04 11.24
N ASP A 192 -13.19 -9.16 10.96
CA ASP A 192 -13.95 -8.38 11.93
C ASP A 192 -15.41 -8.85 12.01
N ASN A 193 -16.11 -8.43 13.05
CA ASN A 193 -17.55 -8.61 13.25
C ASN A 193 -18.31 -7.28 13.23
N GLY A 194 -17.72 -6.23 12.65
CA GLY A 194 -18.28 -4.89 12.56
C GLY A 194 -19.46 -4.78 11.57
N CYS A 195 -19.77 -3.55 11.17
CA CYS A 195 -20.95 -3.22 10.35
C CYS A 195 -20.93 -3.83 8.93
N GLY A 196 -19.78 -4.38 8.49
CA GLY A 196 -19.62 -4.91 7.14
C GLY A 196 -19.59 -3.82 6.07
N ILE A 197 -19.60 -4.25 4.80
CA ILE A 197 -19.51 -3.35 3.64
C ILE A 197 -20.85 -3.37 2.92
N HIS A 198 -21.42 -2.17 2.67
CA HIS A 198 -22.67 -2.08 1.92
C HIS A 198 -22.49 -2.63 0.50
N PRO A 199 -23.45 -3.38 -0.07
CA PRO A 199 -23.31 -3.97 -1.41
C PRO A 199 -22.95 -2.99 -2.53
N GLU A 200 -23.38 -1.72 -2.40
CA GLU A 200 -23.08 -0.64 -3.35
C GLU A 200 -21.61 -0.22 -3.31
N ASP A 201 -20.92 -0.38 -2.17
CA ASP A 201 -19.54 0.05 -1.98
C ASP A 201 -18.52 -1.04 -2.35
N ILE A 202 -18.96 -2.31 -2.51
CA ILE A 202 -18.08 -3.44 -2.85
C ILE A 202 -17.31 -3.20 -4.17
N HIS A 203 -17.92 -2.49 -5.12
CA HIS A 203 -17.30 -2.18 -6.42
C HIS A 203 -16.22 -1.08 -6.35
N HIS A 204 -16.07 -0.40 -5.22
CA HIS A 204 -15.10 0.67 -5.00
C HIS A 204 -13.88 0.23 -4.18
N ILE A 205 -13.84 -1.04 -3.77
CA ILE A 205 -12.76 -1.58 -2.91
C ILE A 205 -11.59 -2.13 -3.73
N PHE A 206 -11.77 -2.39 -5.05
CA PHE A 206 -10.76 -2.94 -5.97
C PHE A 206 -10.53 -2.03 -7.16
#